data_63a9b017c2b1e28c338a76fc90e15831
#
_entry.id   63a9b017c2b1e28c338a76fc90e15831
#
_cell.length_a   1.000
_cell.length_b   1.000
_cell.length_c   1.000
_cell.angle_alpha   90.00
_cell.angle_beta   90.00
_cell.angle_gamma   90.00
#
_symmetry.space_group_name_H-M   'P 1'
#
loop_
_entity.id
_entity.type
_entity.pdbx_description
1 polymer ?
#
loop_
_entity_poly.entity_id
_entity_poly.type
_entity_poly.pdbx_seq_one_letter_code
_entity_poly.pdbx_strand_id
1 'polypeptide(L)' 'MSVLFVPDGLAGERVDAAAARMTGLTRSRVAGLIAEGLVLLDGAAVARPSQRVRTGQLLDIDLSEPVRRAR' A
#
# COMPACT_ATOMS: atom_id res chain seq x y z
N MET A 1 -4.29 11.14 -0.08
CA MET A 1 -4.18 10.00 -1.00
C MET A 1 -2.92 10.13 -1.81
N SER A 2 -2.12 9.09 -1.84
CA SER A 2 -0.85 9.09 -2.57
C SER A 2 -0.89 8.04 -3.66
N VAL A 3 -0.51 8.44 -4.86
CA VAL A 3 -0.48 7.54 -6.01
C VAL A 3 0.97 7.41 -6.45
N LEU A 4 1.48 6.19 -6.46
CA LEU A 4 2.89 5.93 -6.73
C LEU A 4 3.00 4.79 -7.74
N PHE A 5 4.03 4.85 -8.58
CA PHE A 5 4.31 3.74 -9.50
C PHE A 5 5.38 2.86 -8.87
N VAL A 6 5.21 1.56 -9.01
CA VAL A 6 6.17 0.59 -8.48
C VAL A 6 7.42 0.63 -9.35
N PRO A 7 8.59 0.95 -8.76
CA PRO A 7 9.83 0.98 -9.54
C PRO A 7 10.40 -0.41 -9.74
N ASP A 8 11.36 -0.53 -10.68
CA ASP A 8 12.00 -1.81 -10.97
C ASP A 8 12.59 -2.45 -9.74
N GLY A 9 13.17 -1.67 -8.86
CA GLY A 9 13.85 -2.21 -7.69
C GLY A 9 12.93 -2.85 -6.68
N LEU A 10 11.63 -2.63 -6.78
CA LEU A 10 10.66 -3.21 -5.85
C LEU A 10 9.80 -4.27 -6.51
N ALA A 11 10.03 -4.57 -7.78
CA ALA A 11 9.25 -5.58 -8.46
C ALA A 11 9.46 -6.94 -7.79
N GLY A 12 8.38 -7.66 -7.56
CA GLY A 12 8.43 -8.97 -6.90
C GLY A 12 8.41 -8.90 -5.38
N GLU A 13 8.49 -7.71 -4.81
CA GLU A 13 8.38 -7.56 -3.36
C GLU A 13 6.93 -7.70 -2.91
N ARG A 14 6.75 -8.00 -1.64
CA ARG A 14 5.41 -7.99 -1.05
C ARG A 14 4.90 -6.55 -1.05
N VAL A 15 3.60 -6.39 -1.24
CA VAL A 15 3.02 -5.05 -1.32
C VAL A 15 3.22 -4.28 0.00
N ASP A 16 3.18 -4.96 1.14
CA ASP A 16 3.41 -4.28 2.42
C ASP A 16 4.83 -3.74 2.51
N ALA A 17 5.81 -4.51 2.08
CA ALA A 17 7.20 -4.07 2.09
C ALA A 17 7.44 -2.98 1.06
N ALA A 18 6.91 -3.13 -0.14
CA ALA A 18 7.10 -2.15 -1.20
C ALA A 18 6.46 -0.81 -0.80
N ALA A 19 5.24 -0.86 -0.31
CA ALA A 19 4.55 0.37 0.09
C ALA A 19 5.26 1.05 1.25
N ALA A 20 5.76 0.27 2.22
CA ALA A 20 6.49 0.84 3.34
C ALA A 20 7.75 1.57 2.86
N ARG A 21 8.48 0.97 1.91
CA ARG A 21 9.69 1.60 1.39
C ARG A 21 9.38 2.85 0.57
N MET A 22 8.26 2.84 -0.16
CA MET A 22 7.92 3.97 -1.01
C MET A 22 7.35 5.15 -0.24
N THR A 23 6.72 4.88 0.91
CA THR A 23 6.03 5.93 1.67
C THR A 23 6.74 6.31 2.95
N GLY A 24 7.66 5.47 3.42
CA GLY A 24 8.31 5.70 4.71
C GLY A 24 7.49 5.18 5.89
N LEU A 25 6.37 4.54 5.64
CA LEU A 25 5.57 3.95 6.70
C LEU A 25 6.18 2.62 7.13
N THR A 26 5.75 2.11 8.29
CA THR A 26 6.14 0.77 8.69
C THR A 26 5.29 -0.27 7.96
N ARG A 27 5.80 -1.48 7.87
CA ARG A 27 5.04 -2.57 7.24
C ARG A 27 3.75 -2.84 8.02
N SER A 28 3.80 -2.73 9.35
CA SER A 28 2.62 -2.93 10.17
C SER A 28 1.55 -1.90 9.85
N ARG A 29 1.96 -0.66 9.66
CA ARG A 29 1.00 0.38 9.30
C ARG A 29 0.37 0.10 7.95
N VAL A 30 1.20 -0.29 6.98
CA VAL A 30 0.69 -0.61 5.64
C VAL A 30 -0.27 -1.79 5.73
N ALA A 31 0.06 -2.82 6.51
CA ALA A 31 -0.82 -3.97 6.65
C ALA A 31 -2.18 -3.55 7.22
N GLY A 32 -2.17 -2.62 8.17
CA GLY A 32 -3.42 -2.09 8.72
C GLY A 32 -4.24 -1.36 7.67
N LEU A 33 -3.59 -0.57 6.83
CA LEU A 33 -4.28 0.14 5.76
C LEU A 33 -4.85 -0.84 4.73
N ILE A 34 -4.12 -1.91 4.43
CA ILE A 34 -4.62 -2.94 3.53
C ILE A 34 -5.88 -3.59 4.11
N ALA A 35 -5.86 -3.89 5.40
CA ALA A 35 -7.01 -4.51 6.05
C ALA A 35 -8.24 -3.61 5.99
N GLU A 36 -8.04 -2.30 5.93
CA GLU A 36 -9.14 -1.35 5.87
C GLU A 36 -9.57 -1.02 4.44
N GLY A 37 -8.92 -1.62 3.45
CA GLY A 37 -9.27 -1.36 2.05
C GLY A 37 -8.75 -0.05 1.51
N LEU A 38 -7.74 0.52 2.16
CA LEU A 38 -7.20 1.82 1.79
C LEU A 38 -6.00 1.75 0.87
N VAL A 39 -5.59 0.56 0.46
CA VAL A 39 -4.48 0.37 -0.46
C VAL A 39 -5.00 -0.30 -1.72
N LEU A 40 -4.82 0.37 -2.84
CA LEU A 40 -5.26 -0.14 -4.14
C LEU A 40 -4.04 -0.41 -5.01
N LEU A 41 -4.09 -1.45 -5.79
CA LEU A 41 -3.04 -1.76 -6.75
C LEU A 41 -3.72 -1.90 -8.10
N ASP A 42 -3.35 -1.03 -9.04
CA ASP A 42 -4.00 -0.95 -10.36
C ASP A 42 -5.50 -0.77 -10.23
N GLY A 43 -5.92 -0.01 -9.22
CA GLY A 43 -7.35 0.30 -9.04
C GLY A 43 -8.13 -0.75 -8.27
N ALA A 44 -7.51 -1.85 -7.87
CA ALA A 44 -8.19 -2.90 -7.13
C ALA A 44 -7.66 -2.97 -5.69
N ALA A 45 -8.54 -3.11 -4.73
CA ALA A 45 -8.11 -3.19 -3.34
C ALA A 45 -7.22 -4.42 -3.14
N VAL A 46 -6.11 -4.20 -2.41
CA VAL A 46 -5.18 -5.27 -2.11
C VAL A 46 -5.82 -6.21 -1.11
N ALA A 47 -5.84 -7.49 -1.42
CA ALA A 47 -6.53 -8.47 -0.59
C ALA A 47 -5.70 -8.87 0.64
N ARG A 48 -4.39 -8.86 0.52
CA ARG A 48 -3.54 -9.29 1.63
C ARG A 48 -2.15 -8.64 1.51
N PRO A 49 -1.46 -8.47 2.65
CA PRO A 49 -0.14 -7.82 2.63
C PRO A 49 0.92 -8.59 1.86
N SER A 50 0.77 -9.89 1.72
CA SER A 50 1.77 -10.70 1.03
C SER A 50 1.64 -10.67 -0.48
N GLN A 51 0.63 -10.00 -1.02
CA GLN A 51 0.48 -9.87 -2.46
C GLN A 51 1.73 -9.22 -3.05
N ARG A 52 2.19 -9.71 -4.19
CA ARG A 52 3.40 -9.18 -4.82
C ARG A 52 3.07 -8.06 -5.77
N VAL A 53 4.01 -7.13 -5.92
CA VAL A 53 3.86 -6.01 -6.85
C VAL A 53 4.77 -6.21 -8.04
N ARG A 54 4.48 -5.49 -9.13
CA ARG A 54 5.27 -5.54 -10.35
C ARG A 54 5.63 -4.14 -10.79
N THR A 55 6.72 -4.03 -11.55
CA THR A 55 7.15 -2.75 -12.08
C THR A 55 6.02 -2.10 -12.86
N GLY A 56 5.83 -0.83 -12.64
CA GLY A 56 4.86 -0.05 -13.39
C GLY A 56 3.43 -0.11 -12.87
N GLN A 57 3.15 -0.95 -11.87
CA GLN A 57 1.81 -0.96 -11.30
C GLN A 57 1.56 0.33 -10.53
N LEU A 58 0.32 0.75 -10.52
CA LEU A 58 -0.08 1.96 -9.82
C LEU A 58 -0.51 1.60 -8.42
N LEU A 59 0.21 2.11 -7.43
CA LEU A 59 -0.09 1.87 -6.03
C LEU A 59 -0.73 3.12 -5.45
N ASP A 60 -1.96 3.00 -4.98
CA ASP A 60 -2.72 4.12 -4.44
C ASP A 60 -2.96 3.85 -2.96
N ILE A 61 -2.41 4.70 -2.11
CA ILE A 61 -2.52 4.54 -0.68
C ILE A 61 -3.22 5.76 -0.10
N ASP A 62 -4.28 5.53 0.63
CA ASP A 62 -4.98 6.60 1.31
C ASP A 62 -4.34 6.79 2.67
N LEU A 63 -3.56 7.83 2.78
CA LEU A 63 -2.85 8.15 4.01
C LEU A 63 -3.66 9.06 4.94
N SER A 64 -4.86 9.44 4.54
CA SER A 64 -5.70 10.25 5.39
C SER A 64 -6.08 9.44 6.60
N GLU A 65 -5.86 9.99 7.78
CA GLU A 65 -6.24 9.29 8.98
C GLU A 65 -7.73 9.34 9.11
N PRO A 66 -8.36 8.24 9.27
CA PRO A 66 -9.77 8.28 9.57
C PRO A 66 -9.88 8.82 10.93
N VAL A 67 -10.64 9.73 11.04
CA VAL A 67 -10.79 10.27 12.26
C VAL A 67 -11.54 9.41 13.11
N ARG A 68 -11.64 8.84 13.28
CA ARG A 68 -12.29 8.07 13.86
C ARG A 68 -12.48 7.86 14.81
N ARG A 69 -12.58 7.72 14.82
CA ARG A 69 -12.81 7.24 15.50
C ARG A 69 -12.67 7.48 16.53
N ALA A 70 -12.77 7.96 16.91
CA ALA A 70 -12.51 8.15 17.93
C ALA A 70 -13.30 7.76 18.90
N ARG A 71 -13.50 7.56 19.08
CA ARG A 71 -14.13 7.26 19.79
C ARG A 71 -14.16 7.29 20.33
#